data_bdaaac1e0d2eee71ce708f53ecbce868
#
_entry.id   bdaaac1e0d2eee71ce708f53ecbce868
#
_cell.length_a   1.000
_cell.length_b   1.000
_cell.length_c   1.000
_cell.angle_alpha   90.00
_cell.angle_beta   90.00
_cell.angle_gamma   90.00
#
_symmetry.space_group_name_H-M   'P 1'
#
loop_
_entity.id
_entity.type
_entity.pdbx_description
1 polymer ?
#
loop_
_entity_poly.entity_id
_entity_poly.type
_entity_poly.pdbx_seq_one_letter_code
_entity_poly.pdbx_strand_id
1 'polypeptide(L)'
;MTQQQWGGGPRGGQSPYATQPPPGWGGQGFGQPAYGAYGAYGGQPGQAGQRSPNPPGGFGGPQPGVPHYGPPVQPPRRRSPLMSLLLGLVALSLLAIVGLVLVSAVTGSSDSAYQNDNYQVPPPDSAPPPIPLPTTYDEAEDWLVNNRLYAQTAPIPVRCDNPPINVANASDADLEMHFNGQVECLMRVWNPPVTAAQWLLPRPSVTIYGEKITTKCGESGVNAFYCSADQQIYFSNLLPQAVPIVRTNKWAADVVMAHEFGHAIQGRTGLLVSAHALAQNAESERESNQLIRRLETQADCFSGIYMRSVSRSLGVQQSDLRGIQDTYVAVGDDTITGEPNVEGNHGLARTREFWGTTGLGTSDIGKCNTFSAPAAQVR
;
A
#
# COMPACT_ATOMS: atom_id res chain seq x y z
N MET A 1 -23.71 19.05 62.25
CA MET A 1 -22.55 18.45 62.89
C MET A 1 -22.45 17.05 62.33
N THR A 2 -21.63 16.66 61.50
CA THR A 2 -20.22 16.74 61.22
C THR A 2 -19.99 16.39 59.71
N GLN A 3 -19.20 17.21 59.01
CA GLN A 3 -18.71 16.94 57.69
C GLN A 3 -17.67 15.81 57.73
N GLN A 4 -17.72 14.86 56.78
CA GLN A 4 -16.59 14.02 56.42
C GLN A 4 -16.21 14.26 54.96
N GLN A 5 -15.01 14.86 54.80
CA GLN A 5 -14.29 15.01 53.54
C GLN A 5 -13.81 13.64 53.03
N TRP A 6 -14.10 13.35 51.78
CA TRP A 6 -13.44 12.29 51.02
C TRP A 6 -12.46 12.96 50.03
N GLY A 7 -11.19 12.99 50.38
CA GLY A 7 -10.10 13.24 49.48
C GLY A 7 -9.50 11.90 49.04
N GLY A 8 -9.34 11.67 47.76
CA GLY A 8 -8.63 10.50 47.25
C GLY A 8 -8.79 10.44 45.74
N GLY A 9 -8.07 11.28 44.98
CA GLY A 9 -7.96 11.15 43.55
C GLY A 9 -7.19 9.90 43.15
N PRO A 10 -7.56 9.21 42.08
CA PRO A 10 -6.80 8.05 41.61
C PRO A 10 -5.44 8.50 41.05
N ARG A 11 -4.39 7.87 41.54
CA ARG A 11 -3.04 7.97 41.00
C ARG A 11 -3.04 7.49 39.56
N GLY A 12 -2.58 8.31 38.62
CA GLY A 12 -2.40 7.94 37.23
C GLY A 12 -1.45 6.74 37.12
N GLY A 13 -1.97 5.62 36.70
CA GLY A 13 -1.19 4.48 36.26
C GLY A 13 -0.49 4.85 34.97
N GLN A 14 0.85 4.90 35.00
CA GLN A 14 1.64 5.03 33.78
C GLN A 14 1.39 3.80 32.91
N SER A 15 1.02 4.04 31.66
CA SER A 15 0.88 3.01 30.63
C SER A 15 2.25 2.32 30.41
N PRO A 16 2.32 0.98 30.38
CA PRO A 16 3.59 0.27 30.18
C PRO A 16 4.16 0.39 28.77
N TYR A 17 3.57 1.18 27.89
CA TYR A 17 3.98 1.33 26.48
C TYR A 17 4.60 2.70 26.14
N ALA A 18 4.90 3.54 27.12
CA ALA A 18 5.66 4.77 26.88
C ALA A 18 7.17 4.46 27.03
N THR A 19 7.76 3.77 26.07
CA THR A 19 9.23 3.66 25.97
C THR A 19 9.75 4.88 25.20
N GLN A 20 10.55 5.71 25.89
CA GLN A 20 11.40 6.70 25.23
C GLN A 20 12.43 5.96 24.35
N PRO A 21 12.76 6.48 23.15
CA PRO A 21 13.81 5.90 22.32
C PRO A 21 15.15 5.91 23.07
N PRO A 22 16.03 4.91 22.83
CA PRO A 22 17.31 4.80 23.52
C PRO A 22 18.22 6.00 23.21
N PRO A 23 19.13 6.40 24.14
CA PRO A 23 20.07 7.46 23.91
C PRO A 23 21.11 7.03 22.87
N GLY A 24 21.07 7.60 21.71
CA GLY A 24 21.88 7.32 20.53
C GLY A 24 21.13 7.72 19.25
N TRP A 25 19.84 7.77 19.31
CA TRP A 25 18.96 8.29 18.26
C TRP A 25 18.70 9.81 18.42
N GLY A 26 19.37 10.44 19.37
CA GLY A 26 19.15 11.82 19.81
C GLY A 26 20.10 12.85 19.20
N GLY A 27 20.39 12.75 17.91
CA GLY A 27 21.15 13.82 17.23
C GLY A 27 20.38 14.51 16.10
N GLN A 28 19.44 13.81 15.51
CA GLN A 28 18.44 14.38 14.62
C GLN A 28 17.12 13.79 15.09
N GLY A 29 16.32 14.61 15.76
CA GLY A 29 15.01 14.16 16.20
C GLY A 29 14.35 13.42 15.03
N PHE A 30 13.81 12.24 15.31
CA PHE A 30 12.74 11.72 14.47
C PHE A 30 11.59 12.72 14.59
N GLY A 31 11.75 13.87 13.95
CA GLY A 31 10.61 14.56 13.41
C GLY A 31 9.93 13.45 12.63
N GLN A 32 8.70 13.12 13.01
CA GLN A 32 7.90 12.20 12.23
C GLN A 32 8.19 12.59 10.79
N PRO A 33 8.69 11.69 9.94
CA PRO A 33 8.92 12.08 8.57
C PRO A 33 7.62 12.72 8.14
N ALA A 34 7.70 13.97 7.66
CA ALA A 34 6.58 14.55 6.96
C ALA A 34 6.39 13.57 5.80
N TYR A 35 5.44 12.65 5.97
CA TYR A 35 5.00 11.78 4.89
C TYR A 35 4.41 12.75 3.89
N GLY A 36 5.30 13.28 3.07
CA GLY A 36 4.92 14.18 2.01
C GLY A 36 3.81 13.47 1.27
N ALA A 37 2.65 14.08 1.26
CA ALA A 37 1.57 13.64 0.43
C ALA A 37 2.19 13.29 -0.90
N TYR A 38 2.13 12.03 -1.25
CA TYR A 38 2.72 11.49 -2.47
C TYR A 38 2.28 12.36 -3.62
N GLY A 39 3.23 12.93 -4.33
CA GLY A 39 3.14 14.11 -5.18
C GLY A 39 1.82 14.23 -5.93
N ALA A 40 1.21 15.38 -5.78
CA ALA A 40 0.11 15.80 -6.63
C ALA A 40 0.42 15.44 -8.09
N TYR A 41 -0.53 14.81 -8.78
CA TYR A 41 -0.50 14.59 -10.22
C TYR A 41 -0.47 15.94 -10.96
N GLY A 42 0.71 16.56 -11.02
CA GLY A 42 0.93 17.84 -11.66
C GLY A 42 2.19 17.77 -12.50
N GLY A 43 2.04 17.41 -13.78
CA GLY A 43 3.11 17.52 -14.76
C GLY A 43 3.58 18.96 -14.88
N GLN A 44 4.82 19.25 -14.51
CA GLN A 44 5.45 20.51 -14.87
C GLN A 44 5.83 20.48 -16.36
N PRO A 45 5.54 21.54 -17.13
CA PRO A 45 6.04 21.66 -18.50
C PRO A 45 7.54 21.85 -18.49
N GLY A 46 8.25 21.00 -19.26
CA GLY A 46 9.69 20.99 -19.39
C GLY A 46 10.26 22.34 -19.78
N GLN A 47 11.23 22.83 -19.01
CA GLN A 47 12.08 23.94 -19.40
C GLN A 47 13.09 23.47 -20.46
N ALA A 48 13.03 24.09 -21.62
CA ALA A 48 13.96 23.90 -22.71
C ALA A 48 15.39 24.28 -22.28
N GLY A 49 16.29 23.29 -22.24
CA GLY A 49 17.70 23.49 -21.96
C GLY A 49 18.39 24.29 -23.05
N GLN A 50 19.00 25.40 -22.67
CA GLN A 50 19.86 26.22 -23.51
C GLN A 50 21.11 25.43 -23.90
N ARG A 51 21.34 25.31 -25.22
CA ARG A 51 22.59 24.80 -25.80
C ARG A 51 23.66 25.88 -25.67
N SER A 52 24.79 25.55 -25.02
CA SER A 52 26.02 26.32 -25.12
C SER A 52 26.79 25.91 -26.38
N PRO A 53 27.41 26.85 -27.11
CA PRO A 53 28.16 26.54 -28.31
C PRO A 53 29.60 26.08 -28.03
N ASN A 54 30.05 25.04 -28.73
CA ASN A 54 31.46 24.60 -28.77
C ASN A 54 32.30 25.56 -29.58
N PRO A 55 33.58 25.79 -29.16
CA PRO A 55 34.57 26.51 -30.01
C PRO A 55 35.19 25.57 -31.05
N PRO A 56 35.65 26.12 -32.16
CA PRO A 56 36.24 25.34 -33.25
C PRO A 56 37.77 25.24 -33.17
N GLY A 57 38.31 24.15 -33.72
CA GLY A 57 39.65 24.18 -34.33
C GLY A 57 40.69 23.28 -33.72
N GLY A 58 41.26 22.40 -34.54
CA GLY A 58 42.47 21.67 -34.30
C GLY A 58 42.71 20.60 -35.37
N PHE A 59 43.39 20.97 -36.46
CA PHE A 59 43.91 20.04 -37.50
C PHE A 59 45.05 19.20 -36.95
N GLY A 60 45.01 17.88 -37.10
CA GLY A 60 46.11 16.96 -36.84
C GLY A 60 46.03 15.78 -37.79
N GLY A 61 47.07 15.60 -38.57
CA GLY A 61 47.17 14.71 -39.71
C GLY A 61 47.19 13.19 -39.41
N PRO A 62 47.27 12.36 -40.45
CA PRO A 62 47.01 10.92 -40.37
C PRO A 62 48.21 10.12 -39.84
N GLN A 63 47.98 9.26 -38.85
CA GLN A 63 48.88 8.18 -38.46
C GLN A 63 48.35 6.83 -38.97
N PRO A 64 49.26 5.91 -39.40
CA PRO A 64 48.90 4.64 -40.04
C PRO A 64 48.36 3.62 -38.99
N GLY A 65 47.41 2.85 -39.47
CA GLY A 65 46.61 1.93 -38.68
C GLY A 65 47.35 0.76 -38.03
N VAL A 66 46.92 0.49 -36.80
CA VAL A 66 47.08 -0.80 -36.11
C VAL A 66 45.72 -1.48 -36.07
N PRO A 67 45.58 -2.74 -36.45
CA PRO A 67 44.28 -3.43 -36.42
C PRO A 67 43.92 -3.73 -34.96
N HIS A 68 42.91 -3.04 -34.45
CA HIS A 68 42.29 -3.42 -33.21
C HIS A 68 41.31 -4.60 -33.45
N TYR A 69 41.70 -5.76 -32.97
CA TYR A 69 40.76 -6.86 -32.73
C TYR A 69 39.81 -6.42 -31.62
N GLY A 70 38.62 -6.04 -31.99
CA GLY A 70 37.52 -5.86 -31.05
C GLY A 70 37.14 -7.19 -30.39
N PRO A 71 36.69 -7.17 -29.11
CA PRO A 71 36.18 -8.39 -28.46
C PRO A 71 35.02 -8.96 -29.28
N PRO A 72 34.86 -10.30 -29.32
CA PRO A 72 33.83 -10.94 -30.10
C PRO A 72 32.44 -10.49 -29.58
N VAL A 73 31.65 -9.91 -30.47
CA VAL A 73 30.26 -9.58 -30.23
C VAL A 73 29.52 -10.88 -30.00
N GLN A 74 29.10 -11.13 -28.75
CA GLN A 74 28.24 -12.25 -28.44
C GLN A 74 26.89 -12.05 -29.15
N PRO A 75 26.39 -13.01 -29.90
CA PRO A 75 25.06 -12.91 -30.51
C PRO A 75 24.00 -12.81 -29.42
N PRO A 76 22.94 -12.02 -29.64
CA PRO A 76 21.86 -11.92 -28.68
C PRO A 76 21.32 -13.31 -28.38
N ARG A 77 21.30 -13.69 -27.09
CA ARG A 77 20.70 -14.97 -26.64
C ARG A 77 19.25 -14.99 -27.06
N ARG A 78 18.94 -15.71 -28.14
CA ARG A 78 17.56 -16.00 -28.52
C ARG A 78 16.96 -16.78 -27.38
N ARG A 79 15.99 -16.19 -26.67
CA ARG A 79 15.15 -16.92 -25.71
C ARG A 79 14.52 -18.07 -26.48
N SER A 80 14.69 -19.30 -25.99
CA SER A 80 14.15 -20.47 -26.66
C SER A 80 12.61 -20.31 -26.70
N PRO A 81 11.95 -20.58 -27.83
CA PRO A 81 10.49 -20.51 -27.94
C PRO A 81 9.78 -21.42 -26.91
N LEU A 82 10.47 -22.49 -26.49
CA LEU A 82 10.00 -23.41 -25.45
C LEU A 82 9.89 -22.72 -24.08
N MET A 83 10.84 -21.83 -23.74
CA MET A 83 10.85 -21.12 -22.46
C MET A 83 9.77 -20.02 -22.41
N SER A 84 9.48 -19.38 -23.55
CA SER A 84 8.36 -18.44 -23.68
C SER A 84 7.01 -19.16 -23.61
N LEU A 85 6.91 -20.36 -24.17
CA LEU A 85 5.71 -21.19 -24.11
C LEU A 85 5.46 -21.71 -22.69
N LEU A 86 6.51 -22.14 -21.97
CA LEU A 86 6.42 -22.57 -20.56
C LEU A 86 6.01 -21.41 -19.65
N LEU A 87 6.56 -20.22 -19.83
CA LEU A 87 6.17 -19.03 -19.06
C LEU A 87 4.72 -18.62 -19.35
N GLY A 88 4.27 -18.71 -20.60
CA GLY A 88 2.88 -18.49 -20.98
C GLY A 88 1.92 -19.51 -20.35
N LEU A 89 2.30 -20.78 -20.31
CA LEU A 89 1.49 -21.84 -19.68
C LEU A 89 1.43 -21.68 -18.16
N VAL A 90 2.52 -21.26 -17.51
CA VAL A 90 2.53 -20.97 -16.07
C VAL A 90 1.65 -19.77 -15.75
N ALA A 91 1.71 -18.71 -16.55
CA ALA A 91 0.84 -17.55 -16.38
C ALA A 91 -0.64 -17.89 -16.58
N LEU A 92 -0.98 -18.68 -17.61
CA LEU A 92 -2.33 -19.17 -17.86
C LEU A 92 -2.84 -20.11 -16.76
N SER A 93 -1.97 -20.98 -16.22
CA SER A 93 -2.35 -21.86 -15.12
C SER A 93 -2.56 -21.09 -13.80
N LEU A 94 -1.77 -20.05 -13.52
CA LEU A 94 -1.99 -19.17 -12.38
C LEU A 94 -3.30 -18.38 -12.50
N LEU A 95 -3.60 -17.85 -13.68
CA LEU A 95 -4.89 -17.18 -13.94
C LEU A 95 -6.07 -18.14 -13.82
N ALA A 96 -5.94 -19.38 -14.31
CA ALA A 96 -6.95 -20.41 -14.17
C ALA A 96 -7.16 -20.85 -12.72
N ILE A 97 -6.08 -20.97 -11.92
CA ILE A 97 -6.14 -21.31 -10.51
C ILE A 97 -6.79 -20.17 -9.71
N VAL A 98 -6.41 -18.92 -9.97
CA VAL A 98 -7.04 -17.75 -9.34
C VAL A 98 -8.51 -17.66 -9.73
N GLY A 99 -8.85 -17.87 -11.01
CA GLY A 99 -10.22 -17.95 -11.48
C GLY A 99 -11.01 -19.07 -10.79
N LEU A 100 -10.44 -20.27 -10.67
CA LEU A 100 -11.08 -21.43 -10.04
C LEU A 100 -11.26 -21.23 -8.52
N VAL A 101 -10.29 -20.62 -7.83
CA VAL A 101 -10.35 -20.31 -6.40
C VAL A 101 -11.39 -19.23 -6.13
N LEU A 102 -11.48 -18.21 -6.99
CA LEU A 102 -12.51 -17.17 -6.88
C LEU A 102 -13.90 -17.71 -7.24
N VAL A 103 -14.04 -18.55 -8.28
CA VAL A 103 -15.31 -19.23 -8.60
C VAL A 103 -15.72 -20.14 -7.44
N SER A 104 -14.81 -20.91 -6.83
CA SER A 104 -15.15 -21.70 -5.65
C SER A 104 -15.46 -20.86 -4.40
N ALA A 105 -14.94 -19.64 -4.29
CA ALA A 105 -15.34 -18.70 -3.23
C ALA A 105 -16.74 -18.10 -3.48
N VAL A 106 -17.12 -17.92 -4.75
CA VAL A 106 -18.41 -17.36 -5.16
C VAL A 106 -19.48 -18.45 -5.38
N THR A 107 -19.10 -19.66 -5.84
CA THR A 107 -20.03 -20.78 -6.12
C THR A 107 -19.94 -21.92 -5.10
N GLY A 108 -19.00 -21.85 -4.16
CA GLY A 108 -18.84 -22.84 -3.08
C GLY A 108 -20.10 -22.90 -2.24
N SER A 109 -20.68 -24.08 -2.23
CA SER A 109 -21.88 -24.54 -1.54
C SER A 109 -22.27 -23.71 -0.31
N SER A 110 -23.38 -23.23 -0.36
CA SER A 110 -24.43 -22.68 0.48
C SER A 110 -24.39 -22.76 2.00
N ASP A 111 -23.34 -23.15 2.72
CA ASP A 111 -23.43 -23.27 4.19
C ASP A 111 -22.21 -22.83 5.00
N SER A 112 -21.18 -22.23 4.42
CA SER A 112 -20.17 -21.60 5.27
C SER A 112 -20.75 -20.30 5.88
N ALA A 113 -21.00 -20.32 7.18
CA ALA A 113 -21.39 -19.12 7.91
C ALA A 113 -20.36 -18.01 7.70
N TYR A 114 -20.82 -16.75 7.64
CA TYR A 114 -19.92 -15.62 7.68
C TYR A 114 -19.09 -15.67 8.97
N GLN A 115 -17.81 -15.32 8.83
CA GLN A 115 -16.93 -15.21 9.99
C GLN A 115 -17.04 -13.82 10.60
N ASN A 116 -16.84 -13.72 11.91
CA ASN A 116 -16.85 -12.47 12.67
C ASN A 116 -18.18 -11.68 12.60
N ASP A 117 -19.31 -12.35 12.36
CA ASP A 117 -20.63 -11.68 12.37
C ASP A 117 -20.96 -11.00 13.69
N ASN A 118 -20.44 -11.53 14.80
CA ASN A 118 -20.59 -10.99 16.15
C ASN A 118 -19.51 -9.97 16.54
N TYR A 119 -18.56 -9.67 15.65
CA TYR A 119 -17.53 -8.67 15.91
C TYR A 119 -18.15 -7.27 16.04
N GLN A 120 -17.95 -6.65 17.21
CA GLN A 120 -18.40 -5.28 17.45
C GLN A 120 -17.33 -4.31 16.97
N VAL A 121 -17.64 -3.58 15.91
CA VAL A 121 -16.74 -2.56 15.37
C VAL A 121 -16.65 -1.39 16.35
N PRO A 122 -15.46 -1.01 16.83
CA PRO A 122 -15.31 0.15 17.70
C PRO A 122 -15.65 1.45 16.95
N PRO A 123 -16.01 2.53 17.66
CA PRO A 123 -16.09 3.85 17.05
C PRO A 123 -14.71 4.29 16.52
N PRO A 124 -14.64 5.24 15.58
CA PRO A 124 -13.38 5.85 15.17
C PRO A 124 -12.64 6.41 16.38
N ASP A 125 -11.32 6.16 16.45
CA ASP A 125 -10.49 6.65 17.53
C ASP A 125 -9.84 7.98 17.13
N SER A 126 -10.30 9.06 17.73
CA SER A 126 -9.77 10.42 17.46
C SER A 126 -8.45 10.72 18.20
N ALA A 127 -8.04 9.86 19.12
CA ALA A 127 -6.81 10.00 19.90
C ALA A 127 -6.09 8.65 20.04
N PRO A 128 -5.77 7.98 18.93
CA PRO A 128 -5.16 6.67 18.94
C PRO A 128 -3.81 6.71 19.65
N PRO A 129 -3.41 5.62 20.34
CA PRO A 129 -2.10 5.54 20.96
C PRO A 129 -1.00 5.66 19.88
N PRO A 130 0.22 6.06 20.26
CA PRO A 130 1.35 6.13 19.34
C PRO A 130 1.54 4.82 18.56
N ILE A 131 1.95 4.93 17.32
CA ILE A 131 2.31 3.75 16.51
C ILE A 131 3.55 3.07 17.12
N PRO A 132 3.69 1.74 17.03
CA PRO A 132 4.88 1.03 17.49
C PRO A 132 6.12 1.50 16.73
N LEU A 133 7.22 1.69 17.46
CA LEU A 133 8.52 2.07 16.89
C LEU A 133 9.55 0.99 17.19
N PRO A 134 10.37 0.55 16.22
CA PRO A 134 11.50 -0.31 16.48
C PRO A 134 12.55 0.46 17.27
N THR A 135 13.34 -0.22 18.09
CA THR A 135 14.37 0.38 18.93
C THR A 135 15.76 0.38 18.30
N THR A 136 15.94 -0.46 17.28
CA THR A 136 17.18 -0.59 16.48
C THR A 136 16.85 -0.85 15.01
N TYR A 137 17.84 -0.70 14.13
CA TYR A 137 17.70 -1.08 12.72
C TYR A 137 17.54 -2.58 12.55
N ASP A 138 18.22 -3.41 13.34
CA ASP A 138 18.06 -4.87 13.32
C ASP A 138 16.62 -5.28 13.69
N GLU A 139 16.03 -4.61 14.68
CA GLU A 139 14.62 -4.82 15.04
C GLU A 139 13.69 -4.35 13.92
N ALA A 140 14.02 -3.24 13.23
CA ALA A 140 13.27 -2.77 12.09
C ALA A 140 13.29 -3.80 10.94
N GLU A 141 14.46 -4.36 10.61
CA GLU A 141 14.60 -5.42 9.62
C GLU A 141 13.82 -6.68 10.01
N ASP A 142 13.90 -7.10 11.27
CA ASP A 142 13.16 -8.25 11.79
C ASP A 142 11.64 -8.03 11.68
N TRP A 143 11.14 -6.85 12.02
CA TRP A 143 9.72 -6.52 11.87
C TRP A 143 9.27 -6.52 10.41
N LEU A 144 10.14 -6.20 9.46
CA LEU A 144 9.81 -6.25 8.04
C LEU A 144 9.72 -7.69 7.50
N VAL A 145 10.62 -8.56 7.94
CA VAL A 145 10.75 -9.93 7.38
C VAL A 145 9.98 -10.96 8.20
N ASN A 146 10.00 -10.85 9.54
CA ASN A 146 9.46 -11.84 10.48
C ASN A 146 8.26 -11.31 11.27
N ASN A 147 7.50 -10.34 10.75
CA ASN A 147 6.37 -9.77 11.47
C ASN A 147 5.37 -10.86 11.88
N ARG A 148 4.91 -10.81 13.12
CA ARG A 148 3.93 -11.76 13.66
C ARG A 148 2.59 -11.77 12.90
N LEU A 149 2.29 -10.70 12.17
CA LEU A 149 1.12 -10.62 11.30
C LEU A 149 1.18 -11.65 10.18
N TYR A 150 2.36 -11.99 9.67
CA TYR A 150 2.52 -12.95 8.57
C TYR A 150 2.17 -14.40 8.95
N ALA A 151 2.10 -14.71 10.23
CA ALA A 151 1.64 -16.01 10.71
C ALA A 151 0.10 -16.11 10.80
N GLN A 152 -0.62 -15.04 10.47
CA GLN A 152 -2.06 -14.98 10.63
C GLN A 152 -2.79 -15.23 9.30
N THR A 153 -4.08 -15.53 9.42
CA THR A 153 -5.01 -15.69 8.30
C THR A 153 -6.15 -14.68 8.40
N ALA A 154 -6.54 -14.09 7.30
CA ALA A 154 -7.73 -13.25 7.23
C ALA A 154 -9.00 -14.12 7.20
N PRO A 155 -10.08 -13.72 7.90
CA PRO A 155 -11.34 -14.41 7.87
C PRO A 155 -12.02 -14.31 6.49
N ILE A 156 -12.61 -15.42 6.01
CA ILE A 156 -13.34 -15.53 4.73
C ILE A 156 -14.46 -16.57 4.86
N PRO A 157 -15.72 -16.23 4.46
CA PRO A 157 -16.21 -14.92 4.05
C PRO A 157 -16.53 -14.03 5.27
N VAL A 158 -16.45 -12.72 5.09
CA VAL A 158 -16.86 -11.71 6.08
C VAL A 158 -18.06 -10.94 5.55
N ARG A 159 -19.02 -10.64 6.42
CA ARG A 159 -20.18 -9.81 6.08
C ARG A 159 -19.76 -8.35 5.99
N CYS A 160 -20.13 -7.71 4.88
CA CYS A 160 -20.01 -6.28 4.63
C CYS A 160 -21.29 -5.82 3.95
N ASP A 161 -22.06 -4.97 4.61
CA ASP A 161 -23.35 -4.46 4.10
C ASP A 161 -23.16 -3.04 3.52
N ASN A 162 -22.01 -2.77 2.90
CA ASN A 162 -21.63 -1.49 2.34
C ASN A 162 -21.34 -1.64 0.85
N PRO A 163 -22.36 -1.71 -0.03
CA PRO A 163 -22.17 -1.87 -1.47
C PRO A 163 -21.45 -0.65 -2.08
N PRO A 164 -20.72 -0.83 -3.19
CA PRO A 164 -20.05 0.27 -3.85
C PRO A 164 -21.02 1.33 -4.35
N ILE A 165 -20.59 2.59 -4.35
CA ILE A 165 -21.36 3.74 -4.83
C ILE A 165 -20.69 4.36 -6.06
N ASN A 166 -21.41 5.22 -6.77
CA ASN A 166 -20.83 6.02 -7.83
C ASN A 166 -20.12 7.25 -7.23
N VAL A 167 -18.84 7.09 -6.87
CA VAL A 167 -18.04 8.13 -6.20
C VAL A 167 -17.89 9.41 -7.01
N ALA A 168 -18.01 9.34 -8.35
CA ALA A 168 -17.89 10.51 -9.21
C ALA A 168 -19.09 11.47 -9.12
N ASN A 169 -20.23 10.98 -8.65
CA ASN A 169 -21.48 11.73 -8.54
C ASN A 169 -21.97 11.83 -7.08
N ALA A 170 -21.24 11.26 -6.14
CA ALA A 170 -21.61 11.28 -4.72
C ALA A 170 -21.29 12.65 -4.11
N SER A 171 -22.12 13.07 -3.15
CA SER A 171 -21.79 14.22 -2.31
C SER A 171 -20.70 13.86 -1.30
N ASP A 172 -20.06 14.87 -0.70
CA ASP A 172 -19.06 14.63 0.36
C ASP A 172 -19.64 13.84 1.53
N ALA A 173 -20.89 14.09 1.90
CA ALA A 173 -21.57 13.35 2.95
C ALA A 173 -21.81 11.87 2.56
N ASP A 174 -22.17 11.60 1.30
CA ASP A 174 -22.32 10.22 0.81
C ASP A 174 -20.97 9.50 0.76
N LEU A 175 -19.90 10.17 0.33
CA LEU A 175 -18.54 9.64 0.34
C LEU A 175 -18.07 9.31 1.77
N GLU A 176 -18.29 10.23 2.71
CA GLU A 176 -17.91 10.06 4.11
C GLU A 176 -18.68 8.88 4.73
N MET A 177 -19.98 8.79 4.49
CA MET A 177 -20.81 7.69 4.98
C MET A 177 -20.35 6.35 4.37
N HIS A 178 -20.14 6.30 3.06
CA HIS A 178 -19.69 5.10 2.35
C HIS A 178 -18.34 4.61 2.85
N PHE A 179 -17.33 5.47 2.91
CA PHE A 179 -15.99 5.07 3.32
C PHE A 179 -15.88 4.76 4.81
N ASN A 180 -16.64 5.44 5.69
CA ASN A 180 -16.72 5.02 7.08
C ASN A 180 -17.39 3.65 7.23
N GLY A 181 -18.41 3.33 6.43
CA GLY A 181 -19.01 1.98 6.35
C GLY A 181 -18.02 0.94 5.83
N GLN A 182 -17.20 1.30 4.83
CA GLN A 182 -16.14 0.40 4.34
C GLN A 182 -15.07 0.15 5.41
N VAL A 183 -14.66 1.18 6.17
CA VAL A 183 -13.72 1.03 7.28
C VAL A 183 -14.27 0.08 8.34
N GLU A 184 -15.59 0.07 8.60
CA GLU A 184 -16.20 -0.94 9.48
C GLU A 184 -16.02 -2.37 8.97
N CYS A 185 -16.20 -2.58 7.67
CA CYS A 185 -15.93 -3.87 7.03
C CYS A 185 -14.45 -4.24 7.11
N LEU A 186 -13.55 -3.29 6.86
CA LEU A 186 -12.10 -3.45 6.97
C LEU A 186 -11.68 -3.85 8.39
N MET A 187 -12.23 -3.19 9.41
CA MET A 187 -11.99 -3.55 10.82
C MET A 187 -12.45 -4.97 11.12
N ARG A 188 -13.59 -5.40 10.58
CA ARG A 188 -14.11 -6.76 10.75
C ARG A 188 -13.20 -7.82 10.14
N VAL A 189 -12.53 -7.50 9.04
CA VAL A 189 -11.56 -8.38 8.40
C VAL A 189 -10.23 -8.37 9.12
N TRP A 190 -9.69 -7.19 9.47
CA TRP A 190 -8.29 -7.02 9.84
C TRP A 190 -8.00 -6.97 11.33
N ASN A 191 -8.95 -6.47 12.16
CA ASN A 191 -8.69 -6.37 13.60
C ASN A 191 -8.46 -7.75 14.28
N PRO A 192 -9.20 -8.82 13.94
CA PRO A 192 -8.95 -10.13 14.53
C PRO A 192 -7.54 -10.66 14.27
N PRO A 193 -7.01 -10.73 13.04
CA PRO A 193 -5.64 -11.21 12.80
C PRO A 193 -4.57 -10.26 13.37
N VAL A 194 -4.78 -8.93 13.35
CA VAL A 194 -3.86 -7.97 13.97
C VAL A 194 -3.77 -8.19 15.48
N THR A 195 -4.93 -8.40 16.14
CA THR A 195 -5.00 -8.71 17.59
C THR A 195 -4.36 -10.06 17.89
N ALA A 196 -4.57 -11.08 17.08
CA ALA A 196 -3.94 -12.40 17.23
C ALA A 196 -2.40 -12.31 17.07
N ALA A 197 -1.92 -11.39 16.25
CA ALA A 197 -0.51 -11.04 16.13
C ALA A 197 0.01 -10.16 17.29
N GLN A 198 -0.82 -9.90 18.30
CA GLN A 198 -0.51 -9.07 19.48
C GLN A 198 -0.19 -7.61 19.14
N TRP A 199 -0.86 -7.08 18.12
CA TRP A 199 -0.86 -5.66 17.80
C TRP A 199 -2.24 -5.05 18.08
N LEU A 200 -2.27 -3.73 18.23
CA LEU A 200 -3.50 -2.97 18.41
C LEU A 200 -3.83 -2.23 17.13
N LEU A 201 -5.07 -2.36 16.62
CA LEU A 201 -5.56 -1.66 15.44
C LEU A 201 -6.74 -0.75 15.85
N PRO A 202 -6.51 0.52 16.24
CA PRO A 202 -7.57 1.50 16.41
C PRO A 202 -8.28 1.73 15.06
N ARG A 203 -9.58 1.97 15.10
CA ARG A 203 -10.33 2.30 13.89
C ARG A 203 -9.99 3.72 13.43
N PRO A 204 -9.41 3.90 12.23
CA PRO A 204 -9.22 5.23 11.67
C PRO A 204 -10.55 5.87 11.29
N SER A 205 -10.65 7.20 11.36
CA SER A 205 -11.71 7.95 10.70
C SER A 205 -11.34 8.22 9.25
N VAL A 206 -12.34 8.58 8.44
CA VAL A 206 -12.16 9.04 7.07
C VAL A 206 -12.57 10.50 6.98
N THR A 207 -11.75 11.33 6.34
CA THR A 207 -12.03 12.73 6.04
C THR A 207 -12.08 12.93 4.53
N ILE A 208 -13.20 13.49 4.05
CA ILE A 208 -13.35 13.89 2.64
C ILE A 208 -12.85 15.32 2.50
N TYR A 209 -12.09 15.58 1.43
CA TYR A 209 -11.58 16.91 1.13
C TYR A 209 -11.60 17.20 -0.38
N GLY A 210 -11.40 18.46 -0.76
CA GLY A 210 -11.42 18.93 -2.15
C GLY A 210 -10.04 18.89 -2.81
N GLU A 211 -9.60 20.06 -3.29
CA GLU A 211 -8.37 20.21 -4.07
C GLU A 211 -7.10 19.95 -3.23
N LYS A 212 -7.11 20.36 -1.96
CA LYS A 212 -5.98 20.18 -1.05
C LYS A 212 -6.41 20.16 0.41
N ILE A 213 -5.56 19.57 1.24
CA ILE A 213 -5.72 19.51 2.70
C ILE A 213 -4.36 19.62 3.38
N THR A 214 -4.32 20.21 4.58
CA THR A 214 -3.16 20.17 5.48
C THR A 214 -3.47 19.28 6.66
N THR A 215 -2.63 18.28 6.88
CA THR A 215 -2.73 17.30 7.98
C THR A 215 -1.46 17.33 8.83
N LYS A 216 -1.36 16.47 9.84
CA LYS A 216 -0.09 16.28 10.57
C LYS A 216 1.03 15.71 9.70
N CYS A 217 0.71 15.10 8.55
CA CYS A 217 1.67 14.62 7.58
C CYS A 217 2.10 15.68 6.56
N GLY A 218 1.60 16.89 6.64
CA GLY A 218 1.85 17.99 5.71
C GLY A 218 0.67 18.29 4.78
N GLU A 219 0.94 19.07 3.73
CA GLU A 219 -0.05 19.43 2.70
C GLU A 219 -0.11 18.33 1.63
N SER A 220 -1.33 17.93 1.24
CA SER A 220 -1.60 17.03 0.12
C SER A 220 -2.54 17.70 -0.88
N GLY A 221 -2.26 17.50 -2.17
CA GLY A 221 -3.18 17.81 -3.28
C GLY A 221 -4.25 16.74 -3.43
N VAL A 222 -4.82 16.61 -4.65
CA VAL A 222 -5.83 15.61 -4.97
C VAL A 222 -5.24 14.20 -4.84
N ASN A 223 -5.63 13.46 -3.79
CA ASN A 223 -5.13 12.11 -3.51
C ASN A 223 -6.10 11.36 -2.57
N ALA A 224 -5.83 10.06 -2.35
CA ALA A 224 -6.25 9.32 -1.17
C ALA A 224 -4.99 8.91 -0.41
N PHE A 225 -4.98 9.00 0.92
CA PHE A 225 -3.81 8.62 1.71
C PHE A 225 -4.15 8.35 3.18
N TYR A 226 -3.37 7.47 3.80
CA TYR A 226 -3.32 7.31 5.24
C TYR A 226 -2.22 8.20 5.83
N CYS A 227 -2.53 9.02 6.81
CA CYS A 227 -1.55 9.80 7.56
C CYS A 227 -1.21 9.09 8.89
N SER A 228 0.01 8.63 9.02
CA SER A 228 0.47 7.92 10.23
C SER A 228 0.61 8.83 11.46
N ALA A 229 0.77 10.13 11.27
CA ALA A 229 0.94 11.10 12.33
C ALA A 229 -0.36 11.40 13.11
N ASP A 230 -1.51 11.28 12.47
CA ASP A 230 -2.83 11.36 13.12
C ASP A 230 -3.63 10.05 13.00
N GLN A 231 -3.10 9.08 12.27
CA GLN A 231 -3.65 7.73 12.09
C GLN A 231 -5.07 7.75 11.48
N GLN A 232 -5.27 8.62 10.50
CA GLN A 232 -6.53 8.81 9.79
C GLN A 232 -6.35 8.63 8.29
N ILE A 233 -7.45 8.37 7.58
CA ILE A 233 -7.49 8.23 6.13
C ILE A 233 -8.16 9.48 5.53
N TYR A 234 -7.60 9.95 4.43
CA TYR A 234 -8.07 11.12 3.69
C TYR A 234 -8.39 10.72 2.27
N PHE A 235 -9.50 11.23 1.73
CA PHE A 235 -9.92 10.95 0.36
C PHE A 235 -10.41 12.24 -0.31
N SER A 236 -9.77 12.62 -1.43
CA SER A 236 -10.21 13.76 -2.20
C SER A 236 -11.44 13.42 -3.04
N ASN A 237 -12.51 14.23 -2.94
CA ASN A 237 -13.69 14.12 -3.79
C ASN A 237 -13.40 14.41 -5.28
N LEU A 238 -12.22 14.95 -5.59
CA LEU A 238 -11.72 15.18 -6.95
C LEU A 238 -10.90 14.00 -7.50
N LEU A 239 -10.62 12.97 -6.69
CA LEU A 239 -9.85 11.80 -7.13
C LEU A 239 -10.45 11.10 -8.37
N PRO A 240 -11.78 10.95 -8.53
CA PRO A 240 -12.37 10.37 -9.75
C PRO A 240 -12.10 11.17 -11.02
N GLN A 241 -11.72 12.45 -10.90
CA GLN A 241 -11.34 13.30 -12.03
C GLN A 241 -9.85 13.15 -12.35
N ALA A 242 -9.00 13.02 -11.33
CA ALA A 242 -7.55 12.85 -11.48
C ALA A 242 -7.17 11.43 -11.91
N VAL A 243 -7.89 10.41 -11.43
CA VAL A 243 -7.61 8.99 -11.68
C VAL A 243 -8.83 8.35 -12.39
N PRO A 244 -8.82 8.26 -13.72
CA PRO A 244 -10.00 7.86 -14.50
C PRO A 244 -10.64 6.52 -14.10
N ILE A 245 -9.85 5.55 -13.65
CA ILE A 245 -10.36 4.24 -13.22
C ILE A 245 -11.31 4.37 -12.00
N VAL A 246 -11.04 5.33 -11.10
CA VAL A 246 -11.88 5.59 -9.92
C VAL A 246 -13.26 6.10 -10.33
N ARG A 247 -13.36 6.78 -11.48
CA ARG A 247 -14.63 7.24 -12.05
C ARG A 247 -15.39 6.14 -12.79
N THR A 248 -14.68 5.25 -13.48
CA THR A 248 -15.27 4.34 -14.47
C THR A 248 -15.51 2.94 -13.94
N ASN A 249 -14.81 2.53 -12.89
CA ASN A 249 -14.95 1.22 -12.26
C ASN A 249 -15.57 1.36 -10.87
N LYS A 250 -16.69 0.68 -10.65
CA LYS A 250 -17.46 0.74 -9.40
C LYS A 250 -16.68 0.26 -8.16
N TRP A 251 -15.64 -0.56 -8.33
CA TRP A 251 -14.83 -1.11 -7.23
C TRP A 251 -13.55 -0.33 -6.97
N ALA A 252 -13.14 0.57 -7.89
CA ALA A 252 -11.83 1.19 -7.81
C ALA A 252 -11.64 2.04 -6.55
N ALA A 253 -12.65 2.81 -6.14
CA ALA A 253 -12.58 3.60 -4.93
C ALA A 253 -12.46 2.72 -3.68
N ASP A 254 -13.18 1.59 -3.64
CA ASP A 254 -13.11 0.65 -2.52
C ASP A 254 -11.74 -0.05 -2.45
N VAL A 255 -11.13 -0.38 -3.59
CA VAL A 255 -9.78 -0.93 -3.68
C VAL A 255 -8.75 0.09 -3.17
N VAL A 256 -8.86 1.36 -3.59
CA VAL A 256 -7.99 2.44 -3.11
C VAL A 256 -8.15 2.64 -1.60
N MET A 257 -9.36 2.73 -1.08
CA MET A 257 -9.61 2.86 0.36
C MET A 257 -9.06 1.67 1.15
N ALA A 258 -9.19 0.44 0.62
CA ALA A 258 -8.64 -0.75 1.26
C ALA A 258 -7.10 -0.77 1.23
N HIS A 259 -6.47 -0.17 0.20
CA HIS A 259 -5.03 0.05 0.13
C HIS A 259 -4.58 1.04 1.22
N GLU A 260 -5.26 2.17 1.38
CA GLU A 260 -4.94 3.15 2.42
C GLU A 260 -5.13 2.56 3.84
N PHE A 261 -6.13 1.72 4.01
CA PHE A 261 -6.26 0.95 5.25
C PHE A 261 -5.12 -0.07 5.42
N GLY A 262 -4.56 -0.59 4.34
CA GLY A 262 -3.33 -1.38 4.34
C GLY A 262 -2.17 -0.63 5.00
N HIS A 263 -2.00 0.66 4.71
CA HIS A 263 -1.02 1.50 5.38
C HIS A 263 -1.33 1.73 6.87
N ALA A 264 -2.61 1.77 7.27
CA ALA A 264 -2.99 1.79 8.68
C ALA A 264 -2.55 0.50 9.40
N ILE A 265 -2.74 -0.67 8.78
CA ILE A 265 -2.24 -1.94 9.29
C ILE A 265 -0.72 -1.92 9.42
N GLN A 266 -0.01 -1.49 8.37
CA GLN A 266 1.46 -1.38 8.36
C GLN A 266 1.96 -0.42 9.45
N GLY A 267 1.27 0.71 9.66
CA GLY A 267 1.60 1.62 10.75
C GLY A 267 1.45 0.97 12.13
N ARG A 268 0.36 0.24 12.34
CA ARG A 268 0.04 -0.38 13.63
C ARG A 268 0.81 -1.68 13.93
N THR A 269 1.41 -2.29 12.90
CA THR A 269 2.26 -3.48 13.04
C THR A 269 3.76 -3.18 12.95
N GLY A 270 4.15 -1.91 12.92
CA GLY A 270 5.53 -1.45 12.87
C GLY A 270 6.20 -1.56 11.50
N LEU A 271 5.53 -2.14 10.49
CA LEU A 271 6.05 -2.31 9.13
C LEU A 271 6.36 -0.96 8.47
N LEU A 272 5.40 -0.01 8.53
CA LEU A 272 5.52 1.30 7.90
C LEU A 272 6.75 2.06 8.43
N VAL A 273 6.87 2.15 9.75
CA VAL A 273 7.94 2.90 10.41
C VAL A 273 9.30 2.26 10.16
N SER A 274 9.37 0.92 10.24
CA SER A 274 10.59 0.16 9.99
C SER A 274 11.10 0.38 8.57
N ALA A 275 10.22 0.28 7.56
CA ALA A 275 10.61 0.50 6.17
C ALA A 275 11.10 1.93 5.92
N HIS A 276 10.41 2.93 6.49
CA HIS A 276 10.85 4.32 6.36
C HIS A 276 12.17 4.62 7.09
N ALA A 277 12.38 4.04 8.27
CA ALA A 277 13.63 4.20 8.99
C ALA A 277 14.82 3.65 8.19
N LEU A 278 14.66 2.46 7.60
CA LEU A 278 15.69 1.87 6.75
C LEU A 278 15.84 2.63 5.43
N ALA A 279 14.75 3.09 4.82
CA ALA A 279 14.80 3.88 3.59
C ALA A 279 15.52 5.22 3.76
N GLN A 280 15.38 5.87 4.91
CA GLN A 280 16.12 7.10 5.25
C GLN A 280 17.62 6.85 5.46
N ASN A 281 18.00 5.63 5.85
CA ASN A 281 19.40 5.23 6.07
C ASN A 281 20.00 4.47 4.88
N ALA A 282 19.26 4.34 3.77
CA ALA A 282 19.69 3.62 2.59
C ALA A 282 20.89 4.31 1.89
N GLU A 283 21.79 3.52 1.32
CA GLU A 283 22.99 4.02 0.64
C GLU A 283 22.68 4.72 -0.69
N SER A 284 21.50 4.50 -1.26
CA SER A 284 21.06 5.05 -2.53
C SER A 284 19.55 5.29 -2.57
N GLU A 285 19.13 6.25 -3.41
CA GLU A 285 17.72 6.50 -3.71
C GLU A 285 17.02 5.24 -4.26
N ARG A 286 17.71 4.45 -5.06
CA ARG A 286 17.18 3.18 -5.58
C ARG A 286 16.80 2.20 -4.47
N GLU A 287 17.66 2.07 -3.47
CA GLU A 287 17.42 1.20 -2.31
C GLU A 287 16.27 1.76 -1.45
N SER A 288 16.30 3.07 -1.17
CA SER A 288 15.21 3.77 -0.49
C SER A 288 13.88 3.52 -1.19
N ASN A 289 13.78 3.80 -2.49
CA ASN A 289 12.58 3.57 -3.29
C ASN A 289 12.15 2.10 -3.31
N GLN A 290 13.08 1.14 -3.28
CA GLN A 290 12.76 -0.28 -3.21
C GLN A 290 12.05 -0.64 -1.90
N LEU A 291 12.48 -0.09 -0.77
CA LEU A 291 11.82 -0.31 0.53
C LEU A 291 10.40 0.26 0.53
N ILE A 292 10.22 1.44 -0.02
CA ILE A 292 8.88 2.05 -0.13
C ILE A 292 7.98 1.24 -1.08
N ARG A 293 8.48 0.81 -2.26
CA ARG A 293 7.72 -0.06 -3.15
C ARG A 293 7.26 -1.37 -2.48
N ARG A 294 8.03 -1.90 -1.52
CA ARG A 294 7.61 -3.07 -0.73
C ARG A 294 6.41 -2.77 0.15
N LEU A 295 6.35 -1.58 0.75
CA LEU A 295 5.16 -1.12 1.49
C LEU A 295 3.95 -1.01 0.56
N GLU A 296 4.11 -0.33 -0.57
CA GLU A 296 3.04 -0.06 -1.53
C GLU A 296 2.43 -1.35 -2.08
N THR A 297 3.28 -2.24 -2.58
CA THR A 297 2.82 -3.52 -3.13
C THR A 297 2.26 -4.46 -2.06
N GLN A 298 2.69 -4.33 -0.81
CA GLN A 298 2.08 -5.03 0.32
C GLN A 298 0.68 -4.51 0.63
N ALA A 299 0.47 -3.19 0.59
CA ALA A 299 -0.84 -2.58 0.78
C ALA A 299 -1.81 -3.01 -0.33
N ASP A 300 -1.35 -3.14 -1.59
CA ASP A 300 -2.13 -3.74 -2.67
C ASP A 300 -2.55 -5.19 -2.35
N CYS A 301 -1.63 -6.00 -1.83
CA CYS A 301 -1.93 -7.37 -1.44
C CYS A 301 -2.96 -7.42 -0.29
N PHE A 302 -2.83 -6.56 0.70
CA PHE A 302 -3.79 -6.45 1.81
C PHE A 302 -5.18 -6.01 1.30
N SER A 303 -5.24 -5.06 0.37
CA SER A 303 -6.50 -4.66 -0.25
C SER A 303 -7.14 -5.81 -1.03
N GLY A 304 -6.34 -6.63 -1.73
CA GLY A 304 -6.81 -7.84 -2.40
C GLY A 304 -7.40 -8.88 -1.45
N ILE A 305 -6.74 -9.12 -0.30
CA ILE A 305 -7.29 -10.00 0.76
C ILE A 305 -8.64 -9.48 1.27
N TYR A 306 -8.74 -8.17 1.51
CA TYR A 306 -10.01 -7.56 1.91
C TYR A 306 -11.11 -7.80 0.87
N MET A 307 -10.86 -7.45 -0.39
CA MET A 307 -11.83 -7.65 -1.48
C MET A 307 -12.29 -9.10 -1.58
N ARG A 308 -11.37 -10.07 -1.42
CA ARG A 308 -11.70 -11.49 -1.32
C ARG A 308 -12.61 -11.78 -0.12
N SER A 309 -12.28 -11.24 1.06
CA SER A 309 -13.01 -11.54 2.31
C SER A 309 -14.47 -11.11 2.23
N VAL A 310 -14.75 -9.96 1.60
CA VAL A 310 -16.10 -9.39 1.50
C VAL A 310 -16.82 -9.69 0.20
N SER A 311 -16.16 -10.36 -0.77
CA SER A 311 -16.67 -10.58 -2.13
C SER A 311 -18.06 -11.21 -2.16
N ARG A 312 -18.33 -12.19 -1.28
CA ARG A 312 -19.61 -12.88 -1.22
C ARG A 312 -20.74 -11.95 -0.75
N SER A 313 -20.53 -11.15 0.28
CA SER A 313 -21.56 -10.26 0.84
C SER A 313 -21.81 -9.05 -0.07
N LEU A 314 -20.78 -8.55 -0.75
CA LEU A 314 -20.89 -7.44 -1.70
C LEU A 314 -21.35 -7.88 -3.09
N GLY A 315 -21.46 -9.19 -3.34
CA GLY A 315 -21.89 -9.72 -4.64
C GLY A 315 -20.88 -9.45 -5.77
N VAL A 316 -19.57 -9.48 -5.45
CA VAL A 316 -18.51 -9.35 -6.47
C VAL A 316 -18.62 -10.50 -7.46
N GLN A 317 -18.78 -10.18 -8.74
CA GLN A 317 -18.93 -11.16 -9.81
C GLN A 317 -17.57 -11.46 -10.47
N GLN A 318 -17.48 -12.60 -11.15
CA GLN A 318 -16.28 -12.93 -11.94
C GLN A 318 -15.93 -11.84 -12.97
N SER A 319 -16.93 -11.19 -13.56
CA SER A 319 -16.77 -10.08 -14.50
C SER A 319 -16.17 -8.81 -13.84
N ASP A 320 -16.28 -8.66 -12.53
CA ASP A 320 -15.75 -7.51 -11.80
C ASP A 320 -14.23 -7.63 -11.54
N LEU A 321 -13.69 -8.86 -11.54
CA LEU A 321 -12.30 -9.13 -11.16
C LEU A 321 -11.31 -8.38 -12.05
N ARG A 322 -11.54 -8.33 -13.35
CA ARG A 322 -10.66 -7.60 -14.26
C ARG A 322 -10.62 -6.11 -13.92
N GLY A 323 -11.76 -5.51 -13.60
CA GLY A 323 -11.82 -4.11 -13.18
C GLY A 323 -11.09 -3.84 -11.87
N ILE A 324 -11.19 -4.77 -10.90
CA ILE A 324 -10.42 -4.69 -9.64
C ILE A 324 -8.92 -4.74 -9.93
N GLN A 325 -8.46 -5.66 -10.79
CA GLN A 325 -7.06 -5.77 -11.20
C GLN A 325 -6.57 -4.54 -11.97
N ASP A 326 -7.39 -4.01 -12.88
CA ASP A 326 -7.08 -2.79 -13.64
C ASP A 326 -6.89 -1.57 -12.71
N THR A 327 -7.47 -1.58 -11.49
CA THR A 327 -7.23 -0.53 -10.50
C THR A 327 -5.78 -0.53 -10.04
N TYR A 328 -5.19 -1.70 -9.76
CA TYR A 328 -3.77 -1.80 -9.40
C TYR A 328 -2.86 -1.38 -10.56
N VAL A 329 -3.22 -1.74 -11.80
CA VAL A 329 -2.49 -1.31 -13.00
C VAL A 329 -2.51 0.21 -13.14
N ALA A 330 -3.66 0.84 -12.92
CA ALA A 330 -3.85 2.26 -13.13
C ALA A 330 -3.02 3.15 -12.19
N VAL A 331 -2.65 2.64 -11.02
CA VAL A 331 -1.87 3.36 -10.00
C VAL A 331 -0.39 3.00 -10.00
N GLY A 332 0.10 2.27 -11.01
CA GLY A 332 1.52 2.00 -11.21
C GLY A 332 2.29 3.23 -11.70
N ASP A 333 3.52 3.39 -11.26
CA ASP A 333 4.39 4.53 -11.62
C ASP A 333 4.51 4.70 -13.14
N ASP A 334 4.67 3.61 -13.87
CA ASP A 334 4.77 3.59 -15.33
C ASP A 334 3.43 3.96 -16.03
N THR A 335 2.29 3.62 -15.43
CA THR A 335 0.98 4.04 -15.92
C THR A 335 0.76 5.53 -15.71
N ILE A 336 1.11 6.04 -14.51
CA ILE A 336 0.92 7.43 -14.13
C ILE A 336 1.81 8.36 -14.95
N THR A 337 3.09 8.01 -15.10
CA THR A 337 4.09 8.85 -15.77
C THR A 337 4.11 8.63 -17.29
N GLY A 338 3.63 7.49 -17.78
CA GLY A 338 3.80 7.06 -19.17
C GLY A 338 5.22 6.56 -19.49
N GLU A 339 6.09 6.41 -18.48
CA GLU A 339 7.48 5.99 -18.62
C GLU A 339 7.67 4.53 -18.20
N PRO A 340 7.89 3.58 -19.11
CA PRO A 340 7.82 2.14 -18.81
C PRO A 340 8.96 1.63 -17.89
N ASN A 341 10.01 2.41 -17.67
CA ASN A 341 11.15 2.05 -16.83
C ASN A 341 11.42 3.04 -15.70
N VAL A 342 10.42 3.81 -15.30
CA VAL A 342 10.54 4.74 -14.18
C VAL A 342 10.97 4.03 -12.91
N GLU A 343 11.86 4.66 -12.13
CA GLU A 343 12.32 4.18 -10.82
C GLU A 343 11.58 4.94 -9.71
N GLY A 344 10.25 4.88 -9.74
CA GLY A 344 9.41 5.49 -8.71
C GLY A 344 9.36 4.68 -7.41
N ASN A 345 8.55 5.12 -6.48
CA ASN A 345 8.41 4.52 -5.16
C ASN A 345 7.09 3.75 -4.95
N HIS A 346 6.12 3.83 -5.88
CA HIS A 346 4.87 3.06 -5.79
C HIS A 346 4.98 1.66 -6.43
N GLY A 347 5.89 1.48 -7.38
CA GLY A 347 6.05 0.25 -8.15
C GLY A 347 5.35 0.29 -9.51
N LEU A 348 5.83 -0.55 -10.41
CA LEU A 348 5.29 -0.64 -11.75
C LEU A 348 3.91 -1.32 -11.75
N ALA A 349 3.07 -0.95 -12.70
CA ALA A 349 1.72 -1.50 -12.90
C ALA A 349 1.65 -3.03 -12.78
N ARG A 350 2.59 -3.72 -13.45
CA ARG A 350 2.66 -5.19 -13.42
C ARG A 350 2.93 -5.78 -12.03
N THR A 351 3.71 -5.09 -11.18
CA THR A 351 4.03 -5.57 -9.83
C THR A 351 2.91 -5.26 -8.87
N ARG A 352 2.25 -4.12 -9.02
CA ARG A 352 1.04 -3.77 -8.27
C ARG A 352 -0.11 -4.73 -8.60
N GLU A 353 -0.36 -5.01 -9.87
CA GLU A 353 -1.35 -6.02 -10.31
C GLU A 353 -1.03 -7.42 -9.75
N PHE A 354 0.25 -7.81 -9.78
CA PHE A 354 0.69 -9.11 -9.24
C PHE A 354 0.36 -9.24 -7.75
N TRP A 355 0.69 -8.24 -6.95
CA TRP A 355 0.47 -8.31 -5.50
C TRP A 355 -1.01 -8.16 -5.14
N GLY A 356 -1.75 -7.25 -5.76
CA GLY A 356 -3.20 -7.15 -5.57
C GLY A 356 -3.91 -8.46 -5.94
N THR A 357 -3.52 -9.07 -7.07
CA THR A 357 -4.05 -10.39 -7.50
C THR A 357 -3.64 -11.51 -6.54
N THR A 358 -2.43 -11.47 -5.97
CA THR A 358 -1.99 -12.42 -4.92
C THR A 358 -2.93 -12.34 -3.73
N GLY A 359 -3.25 -11.12 -3.27
CA GLY A 359 -4.23 -10.90 -2.19
C GLY A 359 -5.61 -11.44 -2.52
N LEU A 360 -6.12 -11.20 -3.73
CA LEU A 360 -7.40 -11.76 -4.20
C LEU A 360 -7.41 -13.30 -4.19
N GLY A 361 -6.25 -13.93 -4.29
CA GLY A 361 -6.10 -15.40 -4.33
C GLY A 361 -5.90 -16.08 -2.98
N THR A 362 -5.71 -15.33 -1.87
CA THR A 362 -5.31 -15.93 -0.59
C THR A 362 -6.04 -15.37 0.63
N SER A 363 -6.06 -16.14 1.71
CA SER A 363 -6.38 -15.66 3.07
C SER A 363 -5.12 -15.64 3.97
N ASP A 364 -4.04 -16.27 3.52
CA ASP A 364 -2.77 -16.33 4.24
C ASP A 364 -2.05 -14.99 4.11
N ILE A 365 -1.96 -14.24 5.21
CA ILE A 365 -1.36 -12.91 5.24
C ILE A 365 0.15 -12.99 4.95
N GLY A 366 0.80 -14.10 5.27
CA GLY A 366 2.21 -14.35 4.96
C GLY A 366 2.53 -14.33 3.46
N LYS A 367 1.55 -14.60 2.59
CA LYS A 367 1.70 -14.47 1.13
C LYS A 367 1.89 -13.03 0.67
N CYS A 368 1.54 -12.06 1.51
CA CYS A 368 1.76 -10.64 1.28
C CYS A 368 3.10 -10.13 1.87
N ASN A 369 4.02 -11.01 2.27
CA ASN A 369 5.34 -10.57 2.74
C ASN A 369 6.22 -10.12 1.56
N THR A 370 6.06 -8.87 1.14
CA THR A 370 6.83 -8.25 0.07
C THR A 370 8.29 -8.01 0.45
N PHE A 371 8.61 -7.97 1.76
CA PHE A 371 9.96 -7.72 2.24
C PHE A 371 10.88 -8.92 2.06
N SER A 372 10.35 -10.14 2.08
CA SER A 372 11.09 -11.36 1.74
C SER A 372 11.07 -11.70 0.24
N ALA A 373 10.28 -10.99 -0.57
CA ALA A 373 10.17 -11.24 -2.00
C ALA A 373 11.41 -10.77 -2.77
N PRO A 374 11.76 -11.42 -3.91
CA PRO A 374 12.82 -10.94 -4.79
C PRO A 374 12.57 -9.50 -5.26
N ALA A 375 13.62 -8.68 -5.38
CA ALA A 375 13.52 -7.28 -5.80
C ALA A 375 12.76 -7.07 -7.13
N ALA A 376 12.87 -8.03 -8.06
CA ALA A 376 12.17 -7.97 -9.35
C ALA A 376 10.63 -8.11 -9.23
N GLN A 377 10.12 -8.60 -8.11
CA GLN A 377 8.69 -8.73 -7.85
C GLN A 377 8.07 -7.51 -7.17
N VAL A 378 8.89 -6.52 -6.82
CA VAL A 378 8.45 -5.28 -6.17
C VAL A 378 8.93 -4.03 -6.92
N ARG A 379 9.40 -4.21 -8.17
CA ARG A 379 9.86 -3.11 -9.02
C ARG A 379 8.71 -2.41 -9.72
#